data_58065939b1abbf0d954c4d8836982347
#
_entry.id   58065939b1abbf0d954c4d8836982347
#
_cell.length_a   1.000
_cell.length_b   1.000
_cell.length_c   1.000
_cell.angle_alpha   90.00
_cell.angle_beta   90.00
_cell.angle_gamma   90.00
#
_symmetry.space_group_name_H-M   'P 1'
#
loop_
_entity.id
_entity.type
_entity.pdbx_description
1 polymer ?
#
loop_
_entity_poly.entity_id
_entity_poly.type
_entity_poly.pdbx_seq_one_letter_code
_entity_poly.pdbx_strand_id
1 'polypeptide(L)'
;MLDPPMRNGSMSFGSQMQAFLRRFTDLPAALRALATALFMGLPLWATAQVSPLDGPVRFGILPLGGAFESRSDWDPLLTELSRAINRPVSVLSVNSYEALEQAIQRDEVDMAFLSGKMALDAVTQRRMKVVAQVVRHDGLPGYRALLLARKAPPLNSLKNLLEQPEHWRLARGERQSVSGFIVPQLQFFLPNHIAMETRFSSEIVGTHQTTALAVANSEADVATNNTADFERFRLRFPAEAERLQVLWQSELIPHAQIVVRREYPADLRKRVQAFLTGYGRAKGARGDAERVVLKSLHDLAGFVAADNSSLQPAARLAYQLARQNAMTAQWVNDAAREARLQRIESGYAEQVGVLKDVSP
;
A
#
# COMPACT_ATOMS: atom_id res chain seq x y z
N MET A 1 -57.20 -29.43 -14.66
CA MET A 1 -57.69 -28.10 -14.28
C MET A 1 -56.44 -27.27 -14.03
N LEU A 2 -56.08 -26.45 -15.00
CA LEU A 2 -54.89 -25.58 -14.96
C LEU A 2 -55.36 -24.12 -14.94
N ASP A 3 -55.00 -23.40 -13.89
CA ASP A 3 -55.31 -21.97 -13.74
C ASP A 3 -54.41 -21.12 -14.68
N PRO A 4 -54.90 -20.03 -15.24
CA PRO A 4 -54.15 -19.16 -16.13
C PRO A 4 -53.29 -18.14 -15.35
N PRO A 5 -52.19 -17.62 -15.96
CA PRO A 5 -51.27 -16.72 -15.29
C PRO A 5 -51.79 -15.28 -15.21
N MET A 6 -51.60 -14.66 -14.06
CA MET A 6 -51.86 -13.22 -13.82
C MET A 6 -50.92 -12.33 -14.63
N ARG A 7 -51.50 -11.45 -15.44
CA ARG A 7 -50.80 -10.36 -16.14
C ARG A 7 -50.51 -9.21 -15.17
N ASN A 8 -49.26 -9.04 -14.81
CA ASN A 8 -48.77 -7.81 -14.19
C ASN A 8 -48.57 -6.73 -15.27
N GLY A 9 -49.49 -5.76 -15.32
CA GLY A 9 -49.36 -4.57 -16.15
C GLY A 9 -48.53 -3.49 -15.42
N SER A 10 -47.24 -3.43 -15.65
CA SER A 10 -46.43 -2.30 -15.24
C SER A 10 -46.62 -1.14 -16.24
N MET A 11 -47.38 -0.11 -15.84
CA MET A 11 -47.45 1.14 -16.59
C MET A 11 -46.04 1.80 -16.57
N SER A 12 -45.52 2.17 -17.75
CA SER A 12 -44.24 2.86 -17.87
C SER A 12 -44.29 4.25 -17.24
N PHE A 13 -43.22 4.71 -16.67
CA PHE A 13 -43.07 6.04 -16.05
C PHE A 13 -43.53 7.19 -16.98
N GLY A 14 -43.40 7.02 -18.28
CA GLY A 14 -43.84 7.97 -19.29
C GLY A 14 -45.37 8.13 -19.35
N SER A 15 -46.16 7.07 -19.13
CA SER A 15 -47.64 7.14 -19.17
C SER A 15 -48.22 7.82 -17.91
N GLN A 16 -47.56 7.70 -16.79
CA GLN A 16 -47.96 8.42 -15.56
C GLN A 16 -47.64 9.90 -15.64
N MET A 17 -46.53 10.29 -16.24
CA MET A 17 -46.14 11.65 -16.44
C MET A 17 -47.11 12.38 -17.42
N GLN A 18 -47.51 11.72 -18.50
CA GLN A 18 -48.49 12.29 -19.46
C GLN A 18 -49.86 12.44 -18.85
N ALA A 19 -50.33 11.50 -18.01
CA ALA A 19 -51.59 11.61 -17.29
C ALA A 19 -51.59 12.76 -16.26
N PHE A 20 -50.43 12.98 -15.58
CA PHE A 20 -50.25 14.11 -14.66
C PHE A 20 -50.31 15.45 -15.39
N LEU A 21 -49.59 15.58 -16.52
CA LEU A 21 -49.56 16.80 -17.31
C LEU A 21 -50.96 17.18 -17.90
N ARG A 22 -51.77 16.18 -18.34
CA ARG A 22 -53.13 16.46 -18.80
C ARG A 22 -54.05 16.95 -17.67
N ARG A 23 -53.96 16.45 -16.47
CA ARG A 23 -54.72 16.96 -15.32
C ARG A 23 -54.31 18.39 -14.93
N PHE A 24 -53.07 18.79 -15.19
CA PHE A 24 -52.59 20.13 -14.90
C PHE A 24 -53.15 21.17 -15.89
N THR A 25 -53.42 20.76 -17.15
CA THR A 25 -54.01 21.65 -18.18
C THR A 25 -55.50 21.93 -17.98
N ASP A 26 -56.22 21.10 -17.22
CA ASP A 26 -57.68 21.24 -16.98
C ASP A 26 -58.03 22.10 -15.74
N LEU A 27 -57.03 22.62 -15.03
CA LEU A 27 -57.21 23.51 -13.89
C LEU A 27 -57.53 24.96 -14.32
N PRO A 28 -58.42 25.71 -13.60
CA PRO A 28 -58.67 27.12 -13.86
C PRO A 28 -57.38 27.97 -13.80
N ALA A 29 -57.30 28.99 -14.63
CA ALA A 29 -56.11 29.81 -14.79
C ALA A 29 -55.53 30.36 -13.48
N ALA A 30 -56.40 30.69 -12.51
CA ALA A 30 -56.00 31.19 -11.19
C ALA A 30 -55.26 30.09 -10.34
N LEU A 31 -55.68 28.85 -10.44
CA LEU A 31 -55.04 27.71 -9.74
C LEU A 31 -53.72 27.30 -10.40
N ARG A 32 -53.57 27.49 -11.72
CA ARG A 32 -52.30 27.29 -12.43
C ARG A 32 -51.24 28.29 -12.00
N ALA A 33 -51.61 29.57 -11.85
CA ALA A 33 -50.72 30.63 -11.39
C ALA A 33 -50.22 30.38 -9.96
N LEU A 34 -51.11 29.87 -9.08
CA LEU A 34 -50.73 29.52 -7.70
C LEU A 34 -49.81 28.30 -7.62
N ALA A 35 -50.06 27.28 -8.43
CA ALA A 35 -49.24 26.07 -8.48
C ALA A 35 -47.84 26.36 -9.07
N THR A 36 -47.75 27.26 -10.06
CA THR A 36 -46.46 27.68 -10.65
C THR A 36 -45.67 28.54 -9.68
N ALA A 37 -46.32 29.43 -8.92
CA ALA A 37 -45.68 30.23 -7.88
C ALA A 37 -45.18 29.37 -6.70
N LEU A 38 -45.90 28.31 -6.33
CA LEU A 38 -45.47 27.37 -5.28
C LEU A 38 -44.28 26.54 -5.71
N PHE A 39 -44.14 26.18 -6.99
CA PHE A 39 -43.02 25.43 -7.53
C PHE A 39 -41.74 26.28 -7.72
N MET A 40 -41.90 27.61 -7.98
CA MET A 40 -40.77 28.54 -8.08
C MET A 40 -40.26 29.04 -6.72
N GLY A 41 -41.03 28.82 -5.65
CA GLY A 41 -40.66 29.21 -4.27
C GLY A 41 -40.02 28.12 -3.45
N LEU A 42 -39.82 26.91 -3.98
CA LEU A 42 -39.00 25.91 -3.30
C LEU A 42 -37.53 26.36 -3.35
N PRO A 43 -36.88 26.67 -2.21
CA PRO A 43 -35.47 26.91 -2.24
C PRO A 43 -34.81 25.64 -2.82
N LEU A 44 -34.11 25.75 -3.93
CA LEU A 44 -33.13 24.78 -4.35
C LEU A 44 -32.13 24.72 -3.16
N TRP A 45 -32.39 23.80 -2.27
CA TRP A 45 -31.36 23.36 -1.34
C TRP A 45 -30.31 22.76 -2.23
N ALA A 46 -29.35 23.61 -2.68
CA ALA A 46 -28.09 23.15 -3.22
C ALA A 46 -27.50 22.31 -2.08
N THR A 47 -27.72 21.01 -2.14
CA THR A 47 -26.90 20.07 -1.40
C THR A 47 -25.50 20.38 -1.92
N ALA A 48 -24.76 21.20 -1.16
CA ALA A 48 -23.34 21.33 -1.36
C ALA A 48 -22.84 19.89 -1.32
N GLN A 49 -22.55 19.33 -2.50
CA GLN A 49 -21.82 18.06 -2.58
C GLN A 49 -20.50 18.36 -1.90
N VAL A 50 -20.40 17.97 -0.64
CA VAL A 50 -19.11 17.99 0.08
C VAL A 50 -18.20 17.20 -0.83
N SER A 51 -17.26 17.89 -1.45
CA SER A 51 -16.25 17.22 -2.27
C SER A 51 -15.63 16.11 -1.41
N PRO A 52 -15.48 14.89 -1.91
CA PRO A 52 -14.77 13.84 -1.18
C PRO A 52 -13.41 14.31 -0.65
N LEU A 53 -12.88 15.38 -1.24
CA LEU A 53 -11.62 16.02 -0.87
C LEU A 53 -11.75 16.97 0.35
N ASP A 54 -12.95 17.30 0.83
CA ASP A 54 -13.17 18.21 1.98
C ASP A 54 -13.36 17.46 3.32
N GLY A 55 -13.54 16.14 3.27
CA GLY A 55 -13.67 15.28 4.43
C GLY A 55 -12.34 15.04 5.19
N PRO A 56 -12.37 14.20 6.25
CA PRO A 56 -11.16 13.75 6.93
C PRO A 56 -10.19 13.08 5.96
N VAL A 57 -8.88 13.31 6.16
CA VAL A 57 -7.82 12.64 5.40
C VAL A 57 -7.62 11.23 5.98
N ARG A 58 -7.84 10.21 5.16
CA ARG A 58 -7.68 8.79 5.56
C ARG A 58 -6.25 8.34 5.27
N PHE A 59 -5.48 8.10 6.33
CA PHE A 59 -4.08 7.71 6.25
C PHE A 59 -3.93 6.19 6.34
N GLY A 60 -3.55 5.54 5.25
CA GLY A 60 -3.26 4.11 5.19
C GLY A 60 -1.85 3.78 5.69
N ILE A 61 -1.74 2.77 6.54
CA ILE A 61 -0.45 2.33 7.10
C ILE A 61 -0.12 0.94 6.57
N LEU A 62 1.09 0.81 6.02
CA LEU A 62 1.65 -0.49 5.63
C LEU A 62 1.73 -1.42 6.85
N PRO A 63 1.17 -2.64 6.80
CA PRO A 63 1.17 -3.56 7.93
C PRO A 63 2.54 -4.22 8.09
N LEU A 64 3.46 -3.58 8.80
CA LEU A 64 4.79 -4.12 9.13
C LEU A 64 4.78 -4.95 10.42
N GLY A 65 3.83 -4.66 11.32
CA GLY A 65 3.54 -5.35 12.57
C GLY A 65 2.04 -5.54 12.74
N GLY A 66 1.55 -5.58 13.98
CA GLY A 66 0.11 -5.62 14.27
C GLY A 66 -0.59 -4.32 13.88
N ALA A 67 -1.86 -4.42 13.44
CA ALA A 67 -2.66 -3.26 13.04
C ALA A 67 -2.84 -2.22 14.17
N PHE A 68 -3.03 -2.71 15.40
CA PHE A 68 -3.15 -1.85 16.58
C PHE A 68 -1.84 -1.11 16.89
N GLU A 69 -0.71 -1.80 16.84
CA GLU A 69 0.62 -1.21 17.08
C GLU A 69 0.95 -0.15 16.04
N SER A 70 0.71 -0.45 14.76
CA SER A 70 0.94 0.50 13.66
C SER A 70 0.14 1.77 13.86
N ARG A 71 -1.12 1.67 14.29
CA ARG A 71 -1.94 2.84 14.60
C ARG A 71 -1.37 3.66 15.74
N SER A 72 -1.04 3.01 16.87
CA SER A 72 -0.49 3.67 18.05
C SER A 72 0.81 4.42 17.76
N ASP A 73 1.69 3.80 16.96
CA ASP A 73 2.98 4.39 16.61
C ASP A 73 2.83 5.67 15.75
N TRP A 74 1.87 5.69 14.81
CA TRP A 74 1.68 6.81 13.89
C TRP A 74 0.82 7.94 14.44
N ASP A 75 -0.02 7.69 15.44
CA ASP A 75 -1.01 8.64 15.98
C ASP A 75 -0.41 9.99 16.40
N PRO A 76 0.75 10.07 17.11
CA PRO A 76 1.35 11.35 17.49
C PRO A 76 1.70 12.23 16.29
N LEU A 77 2.38 11.67 15.27
CA LEU A 77 2.74 12.39 14.04
C LEU A 77 1.50 12.82 13.26
N LEU A 78 0.50 11.95 13.12
CA LEU A 78 -0.72 12.24 12.36
C LEU A 78 -1.60 13.28 13.05
N THR A 79 -1.60 13.33 14.39
CA THR A 79 -2.26 14.38 15.16
C THR A 79 -1.65 15.75 14.86
N GLU A 80 -0.33 15.85 14.79
CA GLU A 80 0.35 17.11 14.44
C GLU A 80 0.17 17.46 12.95
N LEU A 81 0.20 16.47 12.05
CA LEU A 81 -0.12 16.65 10.63
C LEU A 81 -1.53 17.22 10.46
N SER A 82 -2.51 16.68 11.18
CA SER A 82 -3.90 17.16 11.16
C SER A 82 -3.99 18.66 11.44
N ARG A 83 -3.26 19.13 12.45
CA ARG A 83 -3.18 20.58 12.80
C ARG A 83 -2.48 21.38 11.69
N ALA A 84 -1.38 20.86 11.14
CA ALA A 84 -0.59 21.56 10.12
C ALA A 84 -1.35 21.76 8.80
N ILE A 85 -2.17 20.79 8.42
CA ILE A 85 -2.98 20.88 7.19
C ILE A 85 -4.38 21.44 7.42
N ASN A 86 -4.75 21.72 8.68
CA ASN A 86 -6.08 22.17 9.12
C ASN A 86 -7.21 21.24 8.63
N ARG A 87 -7.00 19.92 8.75
CA ARG A 87 -7.98 18.90 8.40
C ARG A 87 -7.82 17.68 9.30
N PRO A 88 -8.91 17.07 9.78
CA PRO A 88 -8.83 15.84 10.53
C PRO A 88 -8.09 14.75 9.74
N VAL A 89 -7.20 14.02 10.41
CA VAL A 89 -6.54 12.83 9.84
C VAL A 89 -7.03 11.61 10.61
N SER A 90 -7.53 10.62 9.91
CA SER A 90 -7.96 9.33 10.48
C SER A 90 -7.07 8.21 9.97
N VAL A 91 -6.77 7.24 10.84
CA VAL A 91 -5.92 6.10 10.49
C VAL A 91 -6.76 4.97 9.93
N LEU A 92 -6.40 4.48 8.74
CA LEU A 92 -6.82 3.19 8.20
C LEU A 92 -5.71 2.17 8.46
N SER A 93 -5.93 1.28 9.41
CA SER A 93 -5.02 0.18 9.73
C SER A 93 -5.61 -1.13 9.24
N VAL A 94 -4.81 -1.92 8.56
CA VAL A 94 -5.19 -3.20 7.93
C VAL A 94 -4.20 -4.29 8.33
N ASN A 95 -4.57 -5.55 8.11
CA ASN A 95 -3.75 -6.71 8.51
C ASN A 95 -2.93 -7.31 7.37
N SER A 96 -3.12 -6.85 6.13
CA SER A 96 -2.42 -7.37 4.95
C SER A 96 -2.13 -6.28 3.93
N TYR A 97 -1.11 -6.51 3.10
CA TYR A 97 -0.78 -5.66 1.95
C TYR A 97 -1.93 -5.63 0.94
N GLU A 98 -2.54 -6.79 0.70
CA GLU A 98 -3.69 -6.90 -0.20
C GLU A 98 -4.87 -6.03 0.27
N ALA A 99 -5.20 -6.05 1.57
CA ALA A 99 -6.27 -5.23 2.12
C ALA A 99 -5.99 -3.73 1.95
N LEU A 100 -4.73 -3.29 2.11
CA LEU A 100 -4.34 -1.90 1.88
C LEU A 100 -4.43 -1.53 0.39
N GLU A 101 -3.99 -2.41 -0.49
CA GLU A 101 -4.11 -2.22 -1.94
C GLU A 101 -5.56 -2.08 -2.38
N GLN A 102 -6.44 -2.96 -1.91
CA GLN A 102 -7.87 -2.89 -2.18
C GLN A 102 -8.50 -1.59 -1.67
N ALA A 103 -8.12 -1.12 -0.47
CA ALA A 103 -8.59 0.14 0.07
C ALA A 103 -8.14 1.35 -0.79
N ILE A 104 -6.90 1.33 -1.31
CA ILE A 104 -6.42 2.33 -2.27
C ILE A 104 -7.24 2.27 -3.58
N GLN A 105 -7.52 1.07 -4.09
CA GLN A 105 -8.30 0.88 -5.31
C GLN A 105 -9.76 1.34 -5.17
N ARG A 106 -10.34 1.24 -3.98
CA ARG A 106 -11.69 1.73 -3.67
C ARG A 106 -11.75 3.20 -3.25
N ASP A 107 -10.65 3.94 -3.39
CA ASP A 107 -10.54 5.34 -2.97
C ASP A 107 -10.85 5.57 -1.47
N GLU A 108 -10.59 4.56 -0.63
CA GLU A 108 -10.75 4.63 0.84
C GLU A 108 -9.49 5.18 1.55
N VAL A 109 -8.42 5.46 0.80
CA VAL A 109 -7.14 5.99 1.29
C VAL A 109 -6.81 7.28 0.56
N ASP A 110 -6.49 8.32 1.33
CA ASP A 110 -6.15 9.65 0.81
C ASP A 110 -4.65 9.95 0.89
N MET A 111 -4.00 9.41 1.89
CA MET A 111 -2.55 9.42 2.09
C MET A 111 -2.11 8.05 2.60
N ALA A 112 -0.88 7.65 2.33
CA ALA A 112 -0.37 6.39 2.87
C ALA A 112 1.15 6.37 3.03
N PHE A 113 1.59 5.55 3.99
CA PHE A 113 2.96 5.06 4.10
C PHE A 113 3.03 3.70 3.39
N LEU A 114 3.79 3.61 2.30
CA LEU A 114 3.83 2.45 1.42
C LEU A 114 5.26 1.96 1.15
N SER A 115 5.40 0.65 0.94
CA SER A 115 6.61 0.07 0.35
C SER A 115 6.81 0.54 -1.09
N GLY A 116 8.04 0.42 -1.61
CA GLY A 116 8.33 0.85 -2.97
C GLY A 116 7.44 0.22 -4.04
N LYS A 117 7.09 -1.08 -3.90
CA LYS A 117 6.21 -1.77 -4.85
C LYS A 117 4.76 -1.26 -4.79
N MET A 118 4.21 -1.13 -3.59
CA MET A 118 2.84 -0.63 -3.44
C MET A 118 2.71 0.83 -3.88
N ALA A 119 3.70 1.67 -3.55
CA ALA A 119 3.74 3.06 -4.03
C ALA A 119 3.85 3.12 -5.56
N LEU A 120 4.66 2.25 -6.18
CA LEU A 120 4.76 2.12 -7.64
C LEU A 120 3.41 1.80 -8.26
N ASP A 121 2.69 0.80 -7.74
CA ASP A 121 1.39 0.40 -8.27
C ASP A 121 0.36 1.53 -8.12
N ALA A 122 0.28 2.16 -6.94
CA ALA A 122 -0.65 3.26 -6.70
C ALA A 122 -0.38 4.47 -7.61
N VAL A 123 0.89 4.76 -7.92
CA VAL A 123 1.28 5.87 -8.80
C VAL A 123 1.05 5.52 -10.27
N THR A 124 1.42 4.33 -10.71
CA THR A 124 1.24 3.91 -12.12
C THR A 124 -0.22 3.72 -12.49
N GLN A 125 -1.07 3.35 -11.54
CA GLN A 125 -2.53 3.36 -11.68
C GLN A 125 -3.13 4.77 -11.61
N ARG A 126 -2.30 5.82 -11.54
CA ARG A 126 -2.68 7.24 -11.49
C ARG A 126 -3.58 7.62 -10.31
N ARG A 127 -3.51 6.87 -9.20
CA ARG A 127 -4.30 7.15 -7.98
C ARG A 127 -3.56 8.03 -6.99
N MET A 128 -2.25 7.88 -6.89
CA MET A 128 -1.42 8.54 -5.89
C MET A 128 -0.23 9.28 -6.52
N LYS A 129 0.35 10.21 -5.75
CA LYS A 129 1.63 10.88 -6.03
C LYS A 129 2.54 10.75 -4.81
N VAL A 130 3.82 10.53 -5.04
CA VAL A 130 4.84 10.58 -3.96
C VAL A 130 5.05 12.02 -3.53
N VAL A 131 5.13 12.26 -2.22
CA VAL A 131 5.44 13.57 -1.65
C VAL A 131 6.68 13.56 -0.75
N ALA A 132 7.00 12.42 -0.13
CA ALA A 132 8.18 12.29 0.72
C ALA A 132 8.69 10.86 0.75
N GLN A 133 9.97 10.71 1.09
CA GLN A 133 10.60 9.43 1.41
C GLN A 133 11.09 9.48 2.85
N VAL A 134 10.99 8.37 3.58
CA VAL A 134 11.50 8.29 4.94
C VAL A 134 13.03 8.23 4.95
N VAL A 135 13.62 8.74 6.02
CA VAL A 135 15.05 8.65 6.33
C VAL A 135 15.21 8.00 7.70
N ARG A 136 16.19 7.12 7.87
CA ARG A 136 16.46 6.43 9.12
C ARG A 136 17.68 7.00 9.82
N HIS A 137 17.81 6.70 11.14
CA HIS A 137 18.93 7.16 11.96
C HIS A 137 20.28 6.56 11.56
N ASP A 138 20.30 5.39 10.92
CA ASP A 138 21.53 4.78 10.41
C ASP A 138 22.17 5.56 9.26
N GLY A 139 21.47 6.55 8.71
CA GLY A 139 21.94 7.40 7.60
C GLY A 139 22.10 6.68 6.26
N LEU A 140 21.72 5.42 6.17
CA LEU A 140 21.79 4.66 4.93
C LEU A 140 20.71 5.13 3.95
N PRO A 141 20.99 5.12 2.63
CA PRO A 141 20.01 5.50 1.62
C PRO A 141 18.92 4.43 1.40
N GLY A 142 18.95 3.36 2.18
CA GLY A 142 18.02 2.24 2.09
C GLY A 142 18.24 1.23 3.22
N TYR A 143 17.54 0.13 3.14
CA TYR A 143 17.62 -0.99 4.06
C TYR A 143 17.90 -2.29 3.29
N ARG A 144 18.13 -3.41 3.97
CA ARG A 144 18.44 -4.70 3.33
C ARG A 144 17.40 -5.74 3.68
N ALA A 145 17.01 -6.58 2.70
CA ALA A 145 16.30 -7.82 2.98
C ALA A 145 17.22 -8.81 3.70
N LEU A 146 16.63 -9.62 4.54
CA LEU A 146 17.32 -10.64 5.35
C LEU A 146 16.66 -12.00 5.15
N LEU A 147 17.48 -13.06 5.26
CA LEU A 147 17.01 -14.40 5.60
C LEU A 147 17.41 -14.71 7.04
N LEU A 148 16.42 -15.05 7.85
CA LEU A 148 16.59 -15.41 9.26
C LEU A 148 16.40 -16.91 9.43
N ALA A 149 17.21 -17.52 10.29
CA ALA A 149 17.00 -18.88 10.78
C ALA A 149 17.30 -18.93 12.28
N ARG A 150 16.97 -20.03 12.92
CA ARG A 150 17.41 -20.24 14.31
C ARG A 150 18.92 -20.51 14.38
N LYS A 151 19.56 -20.08 15.44
CA LYS A 151 20.96 -20.44 15.74
C LYS A 151 21.14 -21.94 15.99
N ALA A 152 20.10 -22.56 16.56
CA ALA A 152 20.09 -23.98 16.84
C ALA A 152 19.75 -24.83 15.61
N PRO A 153 20.28 -26.04 15.47
CA PRO A 153 19.89 -26.95 14.39
C PRO A 153 18.38 -27.17 14.31
N PRO A 154 17.83 -27.68 13.19
CA PRO A 154 18.57 -28.33 12.09
C PRO A 154 19.09 -27.39 11.00
N LEU A 155 18.45 -26.22 10.73
CA LEU A 155 18.86 -25.28 9.69
C LEU A 155 19.77 -24.19 10.29
N ASN A 156 21.06 -24.23 10.01
CA ASN A 156 22.03 -23.26 10.53
C ASN A 156 22.96 -22.66 9.47
N SER A 157 22.80 -23.01 8.21
CA SER A 157 23.65 -22.49 7.12
C SER A 157 22.88 -22.36 5.81
N LEU A 158 23.38 -21.43 4.94
CA LEU A 158 22.85 -21.29 3.59
C LEU A 158 23.04 -22.57 2.75
N LYS A 159 24.14 -23.29 2.96
CA LYS A 159 24.40 -24.54 2.26
C LYS A 159 23.27 -25.54 2.48
N ASN A 160 22.90 -25.78 3.75
CA ASN A 160 21.80 -26.68 4.09
C ASN A 160 20.47 -26.24 3.45
N LEU A 161 20.18 -24.93 3.47
CA LEU A 161 18.97 -24.37 2.86
C LEU A 161 18.90 -24.64 1.36
N LEU A 162 20.04 -24.48 0.65
CA LEU A 162 20.10 -24.58 -0.80
C LEU A 162 20.12 -26.01 -1.33
N GLU A 163 20.70 -26.96 -0.56
CA GLU A 163 20.82 -28.37 -0.99
C GLU A 163 19.47 -29.09 -1.01
N GLN A 164 18.59 -28.80 -0.05
CA GLN A 164 17.32 -29.50 0.14
C GLN A 164 16.20 -28.55 0.58
N PRO A 165 15.83 -27.55 -0.25
CA PRO A 165 14.83 -26.55 0.14
C PRO A 165 13.47 -27.17 0.49
N GLU A 166 13.12 -28.31 -0.11
CA GLU A 166 11.89 -29.06 0.14
C GLU A 166 11.78 -29.67 1.55
N HIS A 167 12.88 -29.74 2.29
CA HIS A 167 12.85 -30.20 3.69
C HIS A 167 12.51 -29.08 4.68
N TRP A 168 12.57 -27.80 4.24
CA TRP A 168 12.43 -26.66 5.12
C TRP A 168 11.06 -25.98 4.98
N ARG A 169 10.58 -25.39 6.07
CA ARG A 169 9.36 -24.57 6.14
C ARG A 169 9.76 -23.11 6.03
N LEU A 170 9.14 -22.40 5.10
CA LEU A 170 9.41 -20.98 4.85
C LEU A 170 8.35 -20.09 5.52
N ALA A 171 8.77 -19.04 6.22
CA ALA A 171 7.94 -17.91 6.59
C ALA A 171 8.32 -16.70 5.75
N ARG A 172 7.39 -16.10 5.01
CA ARG A 172 7.68 -15.00 4.07
C ARG A 172 6.66 -13.88 4.10
N GLY A 173 7.06 -12.73 3.57
CA GLY A 173 6.13 -11.63 3.29
C GLY A 173 5.20 -11.93 2.13
N GLU A 174 4.15 -11.11 2.02
CA GLU A 174 3.24 -11.12 0.87
C GLU A 174 3.97 -10.74 -0.43
N ARG A 175 3.39 -11.06 -1.59
CA ARG A 175 4.00 -10.84 -2.92
C ARG A 175 4.35 -9.37 -3.20
N GLN A 176 3.61 -8.43 -2.60
CA GLN A 176 3.86 -6.98 -2.71
C GLN A 176 5.00 -6.50 -1.79
N SER A 177 5.46 -7.34 -0.86
CA SER A 177 6.56 -6.97 0.04
C SER A 177 7.89 -6.99 -0.69
N VAL A 178 8.58 -5.84 -0.71
CA VAL A 178 9.88 -5.73 -1.39
C VAL A 178 10.91 -6.60 -0.71
N SER A 179 11.06 -6.50 0.61
CA SER A 179 12.05 -7.26 1.39
C SER A 179 11.56 -8.62 1.85
N GLY A 180 10.24 -8.83 1.92
CA GLY A 180 9.66 -10.11 2.32
C GLY A 180 9.47 -11.10 1.17
N PHE A 181 9.47 -10.62 -0.10
CA PHE A 181 9.26 -11.47 -1.26
C PHE A 181 10.14 -11.09 -2.45
N ILE A 182 10.00 -9.87 -3.01
CA ILE A 182 10.58 -9.51 -4.31
C ILE A 182 12.10 -9.66 -4.32
N VAL A 183 12.77 -9.04 -3.36
CA VAL A 183 14.23 -9.02 -3.31
C VAL A 183 14.82 -10.37 -2.91
N PRO A 184 14.33 -11.09 -1.88
CA PRO A 184 14.79 -12.45 -1.60
C PRO A 184 14.59 -13.39 -2.79
N GLN A 185 13.43 -13.33 -3.47
CA GLN A 185 13.18 -14.15 -4.65
C GLN A 185 14.16 -13.82 -5.79
N LEU A 186 14.37 -12.53 -6.08
CA LEU A 186 15.21 -12.08 -7.20
C LEU A 186 16.70 -12.26 -6.96
N GLN A 187 17.19 -11.89 -5.74
CA GLN A 187 18.63 -11.82 -5.47
C GLN A 187 19.21 -13.08 -4.81
N PHE A 188 18.36 -13.93 -4.26
CA PHE A 188 18.82 -15.14 -3.57
C PHE A 188 18.21 -16.41 -4.14
N PHE A 189 16.89 -16.56 -4.12
CA PHE A 189 16.27 -17.84 -4.44
C PHE A 189 16.32 -18.19 -5.93
N LEU A 190 15.92 -17.29 -6.84
CA LEU A 190 15.94 -17.56 -8.28
C LEU A 190 17.35 -17.83 -8.84
N PRO A 191 18.42 -17.11 -8.44
CA PRO A 191 19.78 -17.46 -8.86
C PRO A 191 20.21 -18.87 -8.44
N ASN A 192 19.63 -19.41 -7.37
CA ASN A 192 19.84 -20.79 -6.90
C ASN A 192 18.77 -21.77 -7.37
N HIS A 193 17.99 -21.43 -8.43
CA HIS A 193 16.95 -22.26 -9.02
C HIS A 193 15.82 -22.65 -8.05
N ILE A 194 15.56 -21.82 -7.04
CA ILE A 194 14.51 -22.02 -6.06
C ILE A 194 13.38 -21.01 -6.30
N ALA A 195 12.14 -21.50 -6.48
CA ALA A 195 10.94 -20.69 -6.44
C ALA A 195 10.35 -20.76 -5.03
N MET A 196 10.31 -19.65 -4.31
CA MET A 196 9.88 -19.61 -2.91
C MET A 196 8.52 -20.27 -2.69
N GLU A 197 7.59 -20.08 -3.63
CA GLU A 197 6.20 -20.50 -3.49
C GLU A 197 5.96 -22.01 -3.74
N THR A 198 6.94 -22.74 -4.26
CA THR A 198 6.73 -24.12 -4.70
C THR A 198 7.81 -25.10 -4.23
N ARG A 199 8.91 -24.61 -3.67
CA ARG A 199 10.07 -25.46 -3.36
C ARG A 199 10.21 -25.85 -1.89
N PHE A 200 9.48 -25.18 -1.01
CA PHE A 200 9.52 -25.44 0.42
C PHE A 200 8.43 -26.44 0.83
N SER A 201 8.65 -27.19 1.92
CA SER A 201 7.69 -28.19 2.44
C SER A 201 6.36 -27.56 2.86
N SER A 202 6.40 -26.33 3.36
CA SER A 202 5.23 -25.50 3.67
C SER A 202 5.62 -24.04 3.73
N GLU A 203 4.63 -23.14 3.67
CA GLU A 203 4.85 -21.71 3.83
C GLU A 203 3.87 -21.07 4.81
N ILE A 204 4.38 -20.05 5.52
CA ILE A 204 3.60 -19.11 6.33
C ILE A 204 3.76 -17.73 5.67
N VAL A 205 2.65 -17.08 5.32
CA VAL A 205 2.66 -15.73 4.75
C VAL A 205 2.18 -14.73 5.81
N GLY A 206 2.95 -13.67 6.04
CA GLY A 206 2.60 -12.69 7.05
C GLY A 206 3.53 -11.48 7.11
N THR A 207 3.38 -10.69 8.18
CA THR A 207 4.23 -9.53 8.45
C THR A 207 5.65 -9.94 8.83
N HIS A 208 6.61 -9.02 8.78
CA HIS A 208 7.99 -9.30 9.22
C HIS A 208 8.07 -9.74 10.70
N GLN A 209 7.19 -9.21 11.54
CA GLN A 209 7.08 -9.66 12.93
C GLN A 209 6.58 -11.10 13.02
N THR A 210 5.51 -11.43 12.31
CA THR A 210 4.94 -12.79 12.28
C THR A 210 5.95 -13.81 11.76
N THR A 211 6.67 -13.48 10.67
CA THR A 211 7.65 -14.41 10.08
C THR A 211 8.84 -14.65 10.98
N ALA A 212 9.33 -13.62 11.69
CA ALA A 212 10.40 -13.76 12.66
C ALA A 212 9.97 -14.60 13.88
N LEU A 213 8.75 -14.37 14.40
CA LEU A 213 8.18 -15.17 15.50
C LEU A 213 8.03 -16.64 15.09
N ALA A 214 7.54 -16.92 13.89
CA ALA A 214 7.37 -18.28 13.39
C ALA A 214 8.68 -19.07 13.41
N VAL A 215 9.80 -18.46 13.02
CA VAL A 215 11.12 -19.11 13.09
C VAL A 215 11.61 -19.21 14.52
N ALA A 216 11.49 -18.16 15.32
CA ALA A 216 11.92 -18.20 16.72
C ALA A 216 11.20 -19.29 17.53
N ASN A 217 9.91 -19.55 17.23
CA ASN A 217 9.06 -20.53 17.88
C ASN A 217 9.05 -21.91 17.21
N SER A 218 9.89 -22.13 16.20
CA SER A 218 10.00 -23.41 15.48
C SER A 218 8.75 -23.79 14.65
N GLU A 219 7.92 -22.82 14.28
CA GLU A 219 6.79 -23.00 13.35
C GLU A 219 7.26 -22.98 11.90
N ALA A 220 8.38 -22.29 11.62
CA ALA A 220 9.11 -22.29 10.36
C ALA A 220 10.62 -22.44 10.63
N ASP A 221 11.38 -22.74 9.59
CA ASP A 221 12.84 -22.98 9.68
C ASP A 221 13.63 -21.80 9.14
N VAL A 222 13.11 -21.10 8.16
CA VAL A 222 13.70 -19.89 7.56
C VAL A 222 12.63 -18.81 7.37
N ALA A 223 13.00 -17.54 7.57
CA ALA A 223 12.12 -16.43 7.34
C ALA A 223 12.75 -15.35 6.46
N THR A 224 11.93 -14.69 5.62
CA THR A 224 12.29 -13.42 5.02
C THR A 224 11.97 -12.27 5.97
N ASN A 225 12.88 -11.28 6.05
CA ASN A 225 12.74 -10.11 6.91
C ASN A 225 13.53 -8.93 6.32
N ASN A 226 13.78 -7.89 7.09
CA ASN A 226 14.67 -6.80 6.72
C ASN A 226 15.39 -6.20 7.93
N THR A 227 16.44 -5.44 7.68
CA THR A 227 17.27 -4.85 8.73
C THR A 227 16.48 -3.94 9.67
N ALA A 228 15.56 -3.14 9.13
CA ALA A 228 14.77 -2.19 9.89
C ALA A 228 13.78 -2.87 10.85
N ASP A 229 13.00 -3.82 10.34
CA ASP A 229 11.98 -4.51 11.14
C ASP A 229 12.62 -5.53 12.09
N PHE A 230 13.77 -6.10 11.73
CA PHE A 230 14.49 -7.00 12.61
C PHE A 230 15.12 -6.27 13.82
N GLU A 231 15.63 -5.06 13.65
CA GLU A 231 16.06 -4.24 14.79
C GLU A 231 14.87 -3.91 15.71
N ARG A 232 13.71 -3.54 15.17
CA ARG A 232 12.49 -3.35 15.95
C ARG A 232 12.05 -4.63 16.66
N PHE A 233 12.15 -5.77 15.99
CA PHE A 233 11.86 -7.08 16.57
C PHE A 233 12.77 -7.39 17.76
N ARG A 234 14.05 -7.09 17.67
CA ARG A 234 15.02 -7.25 18.78
C ARG A 234 14.62 -6.46 20.02
N LEU A 235 14.08 -5.26 19.84
CA LEU A 235 13.64 -4.41 20.95
C LEU A 235 12.35 -4.92 21.59
N ARG A 236 11.43 -5.48 20.81
CA ARG A 236 10.11 -5.92 21.29
C ARG A 236 10.09 -7.37 21.77
N PHE A 237 10.88 -8.22 21.17
CA PHE A 237 10.95 -9.66 21.40
C PHE A 237 12.41 -10.11 21.63
N PRO A 238 13.09 -9.58 22.67
CA PRO A 238 14.53 -9.85 22.85
C PRO A 238 14.84 -11.32 23.02
N ALA A 239 14.03 -12.08 23.76
CA ALA A 239 14.23 -13.51 23.99
C ALA A 239 14.09 -14.34 22.72
N GLU A 240 13.12 -14.01 21.85
CA GLU A 240 12.92 -14.63 20.55
C GLU A 240 14.05 -14.26 19.58
N ALA A 241 14.42 -12.99 19.57
CA ALA A 241 15.49 -12.47 18.71
C ALA A 241 16.86 -13.09 19.01
N GLU A 242 17.16 -13.38 20.29
CA GLU A 242 18.39 -14.09 20.68
C GLU A 242 18.52 -15.48 20.07
N ARG A 243 17.39 -16.13 19.74
CA ARG A 243 17.38 -17.45 19.08
C ARG A 243 17.68 -17.37 17.59
N LEU A 244 17.61 -16.18 16.99
CA LEU A 244 17.71 -15.97 15.55
C LEU A 244 19.11 -15.53 15.11
N GLN A 245 19.46 -15.91 13.90
CA GLN A 245 20.64 -15.45 13.17
C GLN A 245 20.26 -15.01 11.76
N VAL A 246 21.09 -14.14 11.18
CA VAL A 246 20.99 -13.74 9.78
C VAL A 246 21.85 -14.68 8.94
N LEU A 247 21.24 -15.41 8.03
CA LEU A 247 21.95 -16.27 7.07
C LEU A 247 22.38 -15.52 5.81
N TRP A 248 21.58 -14.54 5.36
CA TRP A 248 21.83 -13.77 4.16
C TRP A 248 21.26 -12.36 4.27
N GLN A 249 21.86 -11.42 3.55
CA GLN A 249 21.36 -10.07 3.38
C GLN A 249 21.53 -9.59 1.92
N SER A 250 20.58 -8.79 1.47
CA SER A 250 20.56 -8.25 0.12
C SER A 250 21.45 -7.02 -0.07
N GLU A 251 21.51 -6.52 -1.30
CA GLU A 251 21.88 -5.14 -1.58
C GLU A 251 20.86 -4.17 -0.96
N LEU A 252 21.18 -2.86 -0.97
CA LEU A 252 20.32 -1.82 -0.42
C LEU A 252 19.03 -1.69 -1.25
N ILE A 253 17.93 -1.60 -0.53
CA ILE A 253 16.58 -1.36 -1.03
C ILE A 253 16.19 0.07 -0.63
N PRO A 254 15.70 0.93 -1.53
CA PRO A 254 15.25 2.27 -1.17
C PRO A 254 14.15 2.26 -0.12
N HIS A 255 14.17 3.23 0.77
CA HIS A 255 13.18 3.38 1.83
C HIS A 255 11.75 3.57 1.31
N ALA A 256 10.78 3.32 2.20
CA ALA A 256 9.35 3.52 1.96
C ALA A 256 9.00 4.99 1.65
N GLN A 257 7.84 5.18 1.04
CA GLN A 257 7.35 6.45 0.54
C GLN A 257 6.10 6.90 1.30
N ILE A 258 5.92 8.21 1.42
CA ILE A 258 4.63 8.82 1.74
C ILE A 258 4.01 9.26 0.42
N VAL A 259 2.82 8.76 0.17
CA VAL A 259 2.03 9.09 -1.02
C VAL A 259 0.75 9.81 -0.62
N VAL A 260 0.23 10.64 -1.52
CA VAL A 260 -1.05 11.34 -1.37
C VAL A 260 -1.89 11.11 -2.61
N ARG A 261 -3.21 11.17 -2.47
CA ARG A 261 -4.15 11.09 -3.58
C ARG A 261 -3.83 12.13 -4.65
N ARG A 262 -3.85 11.72 -5.91
CA ARG A 262 -3.48 12.56 -7.06
C ARG A 262 -4.35 13.81 -7.18
N GLU A 263 -5.65 13.68 -6.91
CA GLU A 263 -6.66 14.73 -7.03
C GLU A 263 -6.53 15.80 -5.94
N TYR A 264 -5.73 15.58 -4.90
CA TYR A 264 -5.55 16.58 -3.85
C TYR A 264 -4.93 17.87 -4.43
N PRO A 265 -5.44 19.05 -4.02
CA PRO A 265 -4.91 20.33 -4.45
C PRO A 265 -3.40 20.44 -4.22
N ALA A 266 -2.71 21.11 -5.13
CA ALA A 266 -1.26 21.26 -5.06
C ALA A 266 -0.77 21.94 -3.77
N ASP A 267 -1.55 22.90 -3.24
CA ASP A 267 -1.26 23.57 -1.99
C ASP A 267 -1.35 22.62 -0.78
N LEU A 268 -2.33 21.71 -0.75
CA LEU A 268 -2.43 20.68 0.29
C LEU A 268 -1.23 19.73 0.22
N ARG A 269 -0.87 19.25 -0.98
CA ARG A 269 0.32 18.40 -1.16
C ARG A 269 1.59 19.10 -0.68
N LYS A 270 1.76 20.40 -1.00
CA LYS A 270 2.91 21.20 -0.54
C LYS A 270 2.93 21.34 0.98
N ARG A 271 1.76 21.59 1.63
CA ARG A 271 1.69 21.66 3.10
C ARG A 271 2.04 20.34 3.77
N VAL A 272 1.55 19.21 3.25
CA VAL A 272 1.92 17.88 3.71
C VAL A 272 3.43 17.65 3.58
N GLN A 273 4.00 17.93 2.40
CA GLN A 273 5.43 17.77 2.15
C GLN A 273 6.27 18.65 3.08
N ALA A 274 5.89 19.92 3.23
CA ALA A 274 6.60 20.87 4.11
C ALA A 274 6.54 20.42 5.58
N PHE A 275 5.38 19.96 6.05
CA PHE A 275 5.25 19.42 7.40
C PHE A 275 6.17 18.21 7.60
N LEU A 276 6.09 17.20 6.74
CA LEU A 276 6.90 15.99 6.87
C LEU A 276 8.40 16.31 6.83
N THR A 277 8.83 17.08 5.84
CA THR A 277 10.26 17.41 5.68
C THR A 277 10.81 18.33 6.75
N GLY A 278 9.95 19.07 7.44
CA GLY A 278 10.31 19.92 8.58
C GLY A 278 10.29 19.21 9.94
N TYR A 279 9.57 18.09 10.05
CA TYR A 279 9.34 17.38 11.31
C TYR A 279 10.63 16.82 11.89
N GLY A 280 10.89 17.12 13.16
CA GLY A 280 12.12 16.74 13.87
C GLY A 280 13.35 17.63 13.59
N ARG A 281 13.26 18.63 12.70
CA ARG A 281 14.39 19.50 12.33
C ARG A 281 14.54 20.74 13.22
N ALA A 282 13.50 21.13 13.93
CA ALA A 282 13.55 22.28 14.81
C ALA A 282 14.55 22.06 15.97
N LYS A 283 15.18 23.14 16.44
CA LYS A 283 15.99 23.13 17.65
C LYS A 283 15.11 23.31 18.88
N GLY A 284 15.57 22.81 20.03
CA GLY A 284 14.90 22.95 21.33
C GLY A 284 13.78 21.92 21.54
N ALA A 285 13.02 22.13 22.63
CA ALA A 285 12.09 21.14 23.19
C ALA A 285 11.07 20.58 22.19
N ARG A 286 10.57 21.43 21.29
CA ARG A 286 9.64 20.96 20.24
C ARG A 286 10.31 19.95 19.29
N GLY A 287 11.45 20.29 18.73
CA GLY A 287 12.16 19.38 17.82
C GLY A 287 12.66 18.12 18.53
N ASP A 288 13.02 18.23 19.82
CA ASP A 288 13.38 17.06 20.64
C ASP A 288 12.18 16.10 20.78
N ALA A 289 10.98 16.62 21.08
CA ALA A 289 9.76 15.82 21.13
C ALA A 289 9.42 15.16 19.78
N GLU A 290 9.51 15.93 18.68
CA GLU A 290 9.29 15.40 17.33
C GLU A 290 10.28 14.27 16.97
N ARG A 291 11.55 14.38 17.37
CA ARG A 291 12.57 13.32 17.19
C ARG A 291 12.27 12.05 18.00
N VAL A 292 11.70 12.19 19.20
CA VAL A 292 11.25 11.04 20.00
C VAL A 292 10.13 10.29 19.26
N VAL A 293 9.17 11.02 18.69
CA VAL A 293 8.10 10.43 17.86
C VAL A 293 8.69 9.73 16.62
N LEU A 294 9.60 10.36 15.89
CA LEU A 294 10.25 9.75 14.73
C LEU A 294 11.00 8.47 15.09
N LYS A 295 11.70 8.46 16.22
CA LYS A 295 12.43 7.28 16.68
C LYS A 295 11.49 6.12 17.01
N SER A 296 10.32 6.39 17.60
CA SER A 296 9.30 5.36 17.84
C SER A 296 8.68 4.82 16.55
N LEU A 297 8.67 5.64 15.48
CA LEU A 297 8.21 5.27 14.14
C LEU A 297 9.32 4.52 13.36
N HIS A 298 9.60 3.27 13.72
CA HIS A 298 10.60 2.45 13.00
C HIS A 298 12.00 3.06 12.94
N ASP A 299 12.43 3.77 14.00
CA ASP A 299 13.74 4.43 14.08
C ASP A 299 13.98 5.42 12.93
N LEU A 300 12.97 6.25 12.62
CA LEU A 300 13.09 7.29 11.60
C LEU A 300 13.90 8.48 12.11
N ALA A 301 14.73 9.05 11.25
CA ALA A 301 15.38 10.33 11.44
C ALA A 301 14.56 11.50 10.86
N GLY A 302 13.56 11.21 10.04
CA GLY A 302 12.69 12.19 9.39
C GLY A 302 12.26 11.81 8.00
N PHE A 303 12.00 12.83 7.20
CA PHE A 303 11.56 12.69 5.82
C PHE A 303 12.35 13.64 4.91
N VAL A 304 12.55 13.23 3.67
CA VAL A 304 13.07 14.08 2.59
C VAL A 304 12.00 14.25 1.52
N ALA A 305 12.01 15.41 0.86
CA ALA A 305 11.13 15.63 -0.28
C ALA A 305 11.43 14.60 -1.36
N ALA A 306 10.39 14.00 -1.92
CA ALA A 306 10.50 13.04 -3.01
C ALA A 306 9.33 13.25 -3.96
N ASP A 307 9.47 12.73 -5.17
CA ASP A 307 8.44 12.68 -6.20
C ASP A 307 8.35 11.26 -6.79
N ASN A 308 7.54 11.09 -7.81
CA ASN A 308 7.31 9.80 -8.44
C ASN A 308 8.60 9.16 -9.00
N SER A 309 9.61 9.96 -9.39
CA SER A 309 10.87 9.45 -9.93
C SER A 309 11.67 8.62 -8.92
N SER A 310 11.44 8.84 -7.62
CA SER A 310 12.05 8.06 -6.53
C SER A 310 11.63 6.58 -6.54
N LEU A 311 10.59 6.22 -7.31
CA LEU A 311 10.10 4.84 -7.48
C LEU A 311 10.78 4.08 -8.62
N GLN A 312 11.70 4.70 -9.38
CA GLN A 312 12.42 4.01 -10.47
C GLN A 312 13.15 2.74 -10.01
N PRO A 313 13.80 2.69 -8.83
CA PRO A 313 14.40 1.45 -8.34
C PRO A 313 13.35 0.34 -8.09
N ALA A 314 12.17 0.69 -7.56
CA ALA A 314 11.09 -0.26 -7.36
C ALA A 314 10.53 -0.81 -8.70
N ALA A 315 10.39 0.07 -9.71
CA ALA A 315 9.98 -0.34 -11.05
C ALA A 315 11.01 -1.30 -11.68
N ARG A 316 12.30 -1.03 -11.50
CA ARG A 316 13.38 -1.92 -11.97
C ARG A 316 13.33 -3.29 -11.30
N LEU A 317 13.15 -3.35 -9.98
CA LEU A 317 13.04 -4.62 -9.26
C LEU A 317 11.81 -5.43 -9.72
N ALA A 318 10.66 -4.78 -9.87
CA ALA A 318 9.45 -5.43 -10.37
C ALA A 318 9.62 -5.97 -11.80
N TYR A 319 10.24 -5.19 -12.68
CA TYR A 319 10.59 -5.59 -14.05
C TYR A 319 11.53 -6.79 -14.06
N GLN A 320 12.62 -6.74 -13.28
CA GLN A 320 13.61 -7.82 -13.22
C GLN A 320 12.97 -9.13 -12.74
N LEU A 321 12.13 -9.05 -11.70
CA LEU A 321 11.43 -10.23 -11.19
C LEU A 321 10.45 -10.80 -12.22
N ALA A 322 9.66 -9.95 -12.86
CA ALA A 322 8.70 -10.38 -13.90
C ALA A 322 9.42 -11.03 -15.10
N ARG A 323 10.54 -10.45 -15.52
CA ARG A 323 11.37 -10.97 -16.61
C ARG A 323 12.01 -12.32 -16.23
N GLN A 324 12.59 -12.42 -15.04
CA GLN A 324 13.19 -13.66 -14.56
C GLN A 324 12.15 -14.78 -14.46
N ASN A 325 10.98 -14.51 -13.90
CA ASN A 325 9.89 -15.47 -13.85
C ASN A 325 9.43 -15.90 -15.25
N ALA A 326 9.36 -14.98 -16.21
CA ALA A 326 9.01 -15.31 -17.58
C ALA A 326 10.08 -16.18 -18.27
N MET A 327 11.35 -15.99 -17.95
CA MET A 327 12.44 -16.79 -18.52
C MET A 327 12.51 -18.21 -17.93
N THR A 328 12.14 -18.38 -16.67
CA THR A 328 12.19 -19.68 -15.97
C THR A 328 10.89 -20.47 -16.03
N ALA A 329 9.78 -19.84 -16.45
CA ALA A 329 8.49 -20.51 -16.60
C ALA A 329 8.49 -21.52 -17.75
N GLN A 330 7.65 -22.55 -17.64
CA GLN A 330 7.35 -23.44 -18.75
C GLN A 330 6.37 -22.78 -19.72
N TRP A 331 6.70 -22.78 -21.01
CA TRP A 331 5.91 -22.18 -22.07
C TRP A 331 5.46 -23.23 -23.08
N VAL A 332 4.28 -23.01 -23.64
CA VAL A 332 3.74 -23.86 -24.73
C VAL A 332 4.66 -23.82 -25.96
N ASN A 333 5.26 -22.67 -26.24
CA ASN A 333 6.24 -22.47 -27.31
C ASN A 333 7.06 -21.19 -27.08
N ASP A 334 8.12 -21.02 -27.87
CA ASP A 334 9.00 -19.85 -27.81
C ASP A 334 8.28 -18.54 -28.15
N ALA A 335 7.33 -18.55 -29.08
CA ALA A 335 6.57 -17.36 -29.45
C ALA A 335 5.73 -16.82 -28.28
N ALA A 336 5.14 -17.71 -27.48
CA ALA A 336 4.40 -17.31 -26.27
C ALA A 336 5.33 -16.69 -25.21
N ARG A 337 6.54 -17.25 -25.05
CA ARG A 337 7.58 -16.68 -24.17
C ARG A 337 7.99 -15.30 -24.65
N GLU A 338 8.33 -15.15 -25.91
CA GLU A 338 8.74 -13.88 -26.52
C GLU A 338 7.65 -12.81 -26.37
N ALA A 339 6.41 -13.13 -26.70
CA ALA A 339 5.27 -12.22 -26.53
C ALA A 339 5.08 -11.79 -25.05
N ARG A 340 5.37 -12.67 -24.09
CA ARG A 340 5.32 -12.31 -22.67
C ARG A 340 6.47 -11.37 -22.29
N LEU A 341 7.68 -11.62 -22.76
CA LEU A 341 8.84 -10.76 -22.50
C LEU A 341 8.62 -9.36 -23.09
N GLN A 342 8.12 -9.27 -24.31
CA GLN A 342 7.78 -7.98 -24.94
C GLN A 342 6.73 -7.20 -24.13
N ARG A 343 5.68 -7.85 -23.64
CA ARG A 343 4.68 -7.20 -22.76
C ARG A 343 5.28 -6.69 -21.45
N ILE A 344 6.21 -7.45 -20.86
CA ILE A 344 6.92 -7.02 -19.62
C ILE A 344 7.78 -5.78 -19.91
N GLU A 345 8.47 -5.77 -21.04
CA GLU A 345 9.34 -4.67 -21.47
C GLU A 345 8.54 -3.40 -21.77
N SER A 346 7.45 -3.52 -22.54
CA SER A 346 6.54 -2.41 -22.83
C SER A 346 5.88 -1.85 -21.57
N GLY A 347 5.41 -2.73 -20.67
CA GLY A 347 4.83 -2.32 -19.39
C GLY A 347 5.84 -1.58 -18.48
N TYR A 348 7.10 -2.01 -18.47
CA TYR A 348 8.16 -1.30 -17.74
C TYR A 348 8.44 0.08 -18.34
N ALA A 349 8.52 0.19 -19.67
CA ALA A 349 8.71 1.46 -20.37
C ALA A 349 7.56 2.44 -20.07
N GLU A 350 6.32 1.97 -20.06
CA GLU A 350 5.15 2.76 -19.68
C GLU A 350 5.23 3.23 -18.23
N GLN A 351 5.55 2.32 -17.28
CA GLN A 351 5.73 2.69 -15.87
C GLN A 351 6.79 3.78 -15.71
N VAL A 352 7.95 3.63 -16.34
CA VAL A 352 9.02 4.64 -16.30
C VAL A 352 8.55 5.97 -16.89
N GLY A 353 7.72 5.94 -17.95
CA GLY A 353 7.08 7.14 -18.51
C GLY A 353 6.21 7.86 -17.49
N VAL A 354 5.33 7.12 -16.80
CA VAL A 354 4.46 7.68 -15.74
C VAL A 354 5.27 8.27 -14.58
N LEU A 355 6.39 7.62 -14.19
CA LEU A 355 7.23 8.11 -13.10
C LEU A 355 7.99 9.41 -13.45
N LYS A 356 8.19 9.70 -14.72
CA LYS A 356 8.82 10.95 -15.20
C LYS A 356 7.82 12.09 -15.40
N ASP A 357 6.52 11.78 -15.38
CA ASP A 357 5.46 12.78 -15.54
C ASP A 357 5.38 13.66 -14.30
N VAL A 358 6.00 14.84 -14.39
CA VAL A 358 6.06 15.88 -13.35
C VAL A 358 4.82 16.79 -13.40
N SER A 359 3.74 16.39 -14.08
CA SER A 359 2.51 17.19 -14.15
C SER A 359 2.06 17.63 -12.76
N PRO A 360 1.76 18.93 -12.57
CA PRO A 360 1.51 19.55 -11.27
C PRO A 360 0.30 18.97 -10.52
#